data_35d347eecff54d6d833802b9f38df729
#
_entry.id   35d347eecff54d6d833802b9f38df729
#
_cell.length_a   1.000
_cell.length_b   1.000
_cell.length_c   1.000
_cell.angle_alpha   90.00
_cell.angle_beta   90.00
_cell.angle_gamma   90.00
#
_symmetry.space_group_name_H-M   'P 1'
#
loop_
_entity.id
_entity.type
_entity.pdbx_description
1 polymer ?
#
loop_
_entity_poly.entity_id
_entity_poly.type
_entity_poly.pdbx_seq_one_letter_code
_entity_poly.pdbx_strand_id
1 'polypeptide(L)'
;MSDRFRLIMLIILTILTVIWALVWRFTVSVLVGIAVFYFLPPQHETYNPSSKINAQFSVPVLKNENGECVLKRWTEFDSVQDKICTQSFEDISCFPIPQTKTGCDLKQINTQEYKFIAYGTDQTETNHYRLTEGRIEPLSFTWDSFSRRLLAGLIAAGITLLLTLALLLHPRWGGRIDNWAAAKKAKMAAQHKD
;
A
#
# COMPACT_ATOMS: atom_id res chain seq x y z
N MET A 1 -4.76 -7.70 -56.39
CA MET A 1 -4.47 -6.86 -55.21
C MET A 1 -3.03 -6.45 -55.26
N SER A 2 -2.66 -5.17 -55.38
CA SER A 2 -1.29 -4.73 -55.65
C SER A 2 -0.37 -5.07 -54.46
N ASP A 3 0.90 -5.40 -54.79
CA ASP A 3 1.90 -5.75 -53.74
C ASP A 3 2.14 -4.62 -52.73
N ARG A 4 1.93 -3.39 -53.15
CA ARG A 4 1.94 -2.20 -52.25
C ARG A 4 0.86 -2.28 -51.20
N PHE A 5 -0.35 -2.71 -51.53
CA PHE A 5 -1.45 -2.85 -50.58
C PHE A 5 -1.18 -3.94 -49.53
N ARG A 6 -0.59 -5.06 -49.96
CA ARG A 6 -0.19 -6.16 -49.06
C ARG A 6 0.92 -5.72 -48.08
N LEU A 7 1.87 -4.94 -48.56
CA LEU A 7 2.97 -4.40 -47.74
C LEU A 7 2.41 -3.45 -46.67
N ILE A 8 1.53 -2.55 -47.06
CA ILE A 8 0.90 -1.61 -46.14
C ILE A 8 0.09 -2.35 -45.06
N MET A 9 -0.70 -3.34 -45.43
CA MET A 9 -1.46 -4.17 -44.50
C MET A 9 -0.58 -4.94 -43.53
N LEU A 10 0.56 -5.44 -43.95
CA LEU A 10 1.54 -6.12 -43.10
C LEU A 10 2.15 -5.16 -42.08
N ILE A 11 2.53 -3.97 -42.53
CA ILE A 11 3.06 -2.92 -41.62
C ILE A 11 2.05 -2.54 -40.58
N ILE A 12 0.80 -2.28 -40.97
CA ILE A 12 -0.27 -1.93 -40.04
C ILE A 12 -0.50 -3.05 -39.01
N LEU A 13 -0.58 -4.30 -39.46
CA LEU A 13 -0.78 -5.44 -38.57
C LEU A 13 0.38 -5.60 -37.57
N THR A 14 1.62 -5.40 -38.03
CA THR A 14 2.79 -5.44 -37.15
C THR A 14 2.76 -4.33 -36.10
N ILE A 15 2.42 -3.10 -36.51
CA ILE A 15 2.27 -1.97 -35.58
C ILE A 15 1.19 -2.26 -34.54
N LEU A 16 0.02 -2.76 -34.97
CA LEU A 16 -1.07 -3.09 -34.06
C LEU A 16 -0.69 -4.19 -33.06
N THR A 17 0.06 -5.21 -33.50
CA THR A 17 0.52 -6.29 -32.59
C THR A 17 1.52 -5.78 -31.56
N VAL A 18 2.41 -4.87 -31.94
CA VAL A 18 3.35 -4.23 -31.01
C VAL A 18 2.63 -3.35 -30.02
N ILE A 19 1.72 -2.51 -30.51
CA ILE A 19 0.90 -1.65 -29.61
C ILE A 19 0.12 -2.51 -28.61
N TRP A 20 -0.55 -3.55 -29.08
CA TRP A 20 -1.31 -4.47 -28.23
C TRP A 20 -0.42 -5.12 -27.16
N ALA A 21 0.77 -5.58 -27.56
CA ALA A 21 1.73 -6.19 -26.65
C ALA A 21 2.21 -5.21 -25.57
N LEU A 22 2.39 -3.93 -25.89
CA LEU A 22 2.78 -2.90 -24.95
C LEU A 22 1.62 -2.53 -23.99
N VAL A 23 0.43 -2.32 -24.55
CA VAL A 23 -0.78 -2.01 -23.75
C VAL A 23 -1.06 -3.09 -22.74
N TRP A 24 -1.00 -4.36 -23.15
CA TRP A 24 -1.22 -5.50 -22.23
C TRP A 24 -0.22 -5.51 -21.07
N ARG A 25 1.07 -5.29 -21.34
CA ARG A 25 2.12 -5.25 -20.31
C ARG A 25 1.93 -4.10 -19.33
N PHE A 26 1.60 -2.93 -19.88
CA PHE A 26 1.29 -1.77 -19.05
C PHE A 26 0.09 -2.06 -18.14
N THR A 27 -0.98 -2.62 -18.69
CA THR A 27 -2.18 -2.99 -17.92
C THR A 27 -1.86 -3.98 -16.79
N VAL A 28 -1.09 -5.04 -17.08
CA VAL A 28 -0.67 -6.01 -16.04
C VAL A 28 0.16 -5.34 -14.97
N SER A 29 1.09 -4.46 -15.33
CA SER A 29 1.94 -3.74 -14.38
C SER A 29 1.12 -2.83 -13.46
N VAL A 30 0.15 -2.11 -14.02
CA VAL A 30 -0.77 -1.26 -13.23
C VAL A 30 -1.62 -2.12 -12.28
N LEU A 31 -2.15 -3.24 -12.74
CA LEU A 31 -2.94 -4.14 -11.89
C LEU A 31 -2.12 -4.71 -10.73
N VAL A 32 -0.86 -5.09 -10.98
CA VAL A 32 0.06 -5.52 -9.91
C VAL A 32 0.30 -4.40 -8.91
N GLY A 33 0.55 -3.17 -9.38
CA GLY A 33 0.71 -2.01 -8.52
C GLY A 33 -0.51 -1.73 -7.65
N ILE A 34 -1.70 -1.81 -8.24
CA ILE A 34 -2.97 -1.67 -7.53
C ILE A 34 -3.13 -2.79 -6.50
N ALA A 35 -2.84 -4.03 -6.86
CA ALA A 35 -2.92 -5.15 -5.92
C ALA A 35 -1.98 -4.94 -4.73
N VAL A 36 -0.72 -4.56 -4.96
CA VAL A 36 0.23 -4.26 -3.87
C VAL A 36 -0.28 -3.12 -2.99
N PHE A 37 -0.80 -2.05 -3.58
CA PHE A 37 -1.37 -0.92 -2.83
C PHE A 37 -2.48 -1.37 -1.87
N TYR A 38 -3.42 -2.20 -2.33
CA TYR A 38 -4.55 -2.63 -1.51
C TYR A 38 -4.21 -3.74 -0.52
N PHE A 39 -3.33 -4.66 -0.88
CA PHE A 39 -3.01 -5.83 -0.05
C PHE A 39 -1.75 -5.66 0.80
N LEU A 40 -1.02 -4.53 0.69
CA LEU A 40 0.12 -4.28 1.56
C LEU A 40 -0.36 -4.18 3.01
N PRO A 41 0.12 -5.06 3.91
CA PRO A 41 -0.30 -5.02 5.29
C PRO A 41 0.20 -3.76 5.99
N PRO A 42 -0.53 -3.25 7.00
CA PRO A 42 -0.03 -2.22 7.88
C PRO A 42 1.23 -2.70 8.60
N GLN A 43 2.08 -1.78 9.00
CA GLN A 43 3.23 -2.13 9.84
C GLN A 43 2.74 -2.37 11.26
N HIS A 44 3.11 -3.51 11.80
CA HIS A 44 2.73 -3.96 13.14
C HIS A 44 3.98 -4.18 13.97
N GLU A 45 4.00 -3.58 15.16
CA GLU A 45 5.08 -3.76 16.12
C GLU A 45 4.51 -4.08 17.49
N THR A 46 5.06 -5.11 18.10
CA THR A 46 4.81 -5.41 19.50
C THR A 46 5.63 -4.47 20.37
N TYR A 47 5.06 -4.06 21.50
CA TYR A 47 5.78 -3.20 22.43
C TYR A 47 7.05 -3.89 22.92
N ASN A 48 8.17 -3.18 22.76
CA ASN A 48 9.47 -3.60 23.31
C ASN A 48 10.09 -2.41 24.03
N PRO A 49 10.34 -2.48 25.36
CA PRO A 49 10.90 -1.38 26.13
C PRO A 49 12.21 -0.81 25.59
N SER A 50 12.98 -1.63 24.87
CA SER A 50 14.26 -1.25 24.27
C SER A 50 14.15 -0.62 22.88
N SER A 51 12.96 -0.60 22.28
CA SER A 51 12.77 -0.09 20.91
C SER A 51 12.58 1.42 20.90
N LYS A 52 13.27 2.10 19.95
CA LYS A 52 13.05 3.53 19.68
C LYS A 52 11.63 3.86 19.20
N ILE A 53 10.90 2.88 18.73
CA ILE A 53 9.54 3.01 18.21
C ILE A 53 8.51 3.25 19.31
N ASN A 54 8.83 2.87 20.54
CA ASN A 54 7.99 3.19 21.70
C ASN A 54 7.73 4.68 21.86
N ALA A 55 8.61 5.54 21.33
CA ALA A 55 8.40 6.98 21.31
C ALA A 55 7.19 7.43 20.48
N GLN A 56 6.72 6.59 19.56
CA GLN A 56 5.53 6.85 18.73
C GLN A 56 4.22 6.39 19.37
N PHE A 57 4.30 5.54 20.39
CA PHE A 57 3.12 5.08 21.12
C PHE A 57 2.44 6.27 21.81
N SER A 58 1.13 6.41 21.59
CA SER A 58 0.33 7.50 22.14
C SER A 58 -0.70 6.94 23.12
N VAL A 59 -0.88 7.65 24.24
CA VAL A 59 -1.75 7.26 25.33
C VAL A 59 -2.83 8.33 25.51
N PRO A 60 -4.10 7.97 25.61
CA PRO A 60 -5.17 8.91 25.93
C PRO A 60 -5.18 9.21 27.44
N VAL A 61 -4.99 10.46 27.80
CA VAL A 61 -4.92 10.94 29.20
C VAL A 61 -5.96 12.00 29.48
N LEU A 62 -6.52 12.00 30.69
CA LEU A 62 -7.38 13.07 31.16
C LEU A 62 -6.55 14.32 31.46
N LYS A 63 -6.81 15.40 30.76
CA LYS A 63 -6.04 16.63 30.89
C LYS A 63 -6.35 17.46 32.08
N ASN A 64 -7.60 17.52 32.52
CA ASN A 64 -8.06 18.43 33.56
C ASN A 64 -9.22 17.85 34.40
N GLU A 65 -9.62 18.60 35.42
CA GLU A 65 -10.83 18.32 36.23
C GLU A 65 -12.13 18.24 35.41
N ASN A 66 -12.13 18.80 34.19
CA ASN A 66 -13.27 18.78 33.26
C ASN A 66 -13.41 17.47 32.49
N GLY A 67 -12.46 16.54 32.60
CA GLY A 67 -12.55 15.23 31.93
C GLY A 67 -12.21 15.24 30.46
N GLU A 68 -11.53 16.27 29.96
CA GLU A 68 -11.03 16.30 28.59
C GLU A 68 -9.92 15.29 28.40
N CYS A 69 -10.07 14.38 27.41
CA CYS A 69 -9.02 13.45 27.05
C CYS A 69 -8.09 14.05 25.99
N VAL A 70 -6.80 13.94 26.21
CA VAL A 70 -5.77 14.35 25.26
C VAL A 70 -4.82 13.20 25.02
N LEU A 71 -4.14 13.22 23.87
CA LEU A 71 -3.09 12.26 23.59
C LEU A 71 -1.75 12.79 24.06
N LYS A 72 -1.07 11.99 24.85
CA LYS A 72 0.33 12.18 25.17
C LYS A 72 1.18 11.11 24.48
N ARG A 73 2.36 11.47 24.04
CA ARG A 73 3.35 10.48 23.62
C ARG A 73 3.79 9.65 24.83
N TRP A 74 4.12 8.39 24.62
CA TRP A 74 4.59 7.52 25.71
C TRP A 74 5.78 8.11 26.49
N THR A 75 6.65 8.82 25.80
CA THR A 75 7.80 9.52 26.41
C THR A 75 7.43 10.68 27.32
N GLU A 76 6.21 11.20 27.19
CA GLU A 76 5.67 12.34 27.97
C GLU A 76 4.64 11.88 29.02
N PHE A 77 4.32 10.58 29.02
CA PHE A 77 3.34 10.01 29.93
C PHE A 77 3.95 9.81 31.31
N ASP A 78 3.30 10.40 32.31
CA ASP A 78 3.66 10.24 33.74
C ASP A 78 2.59 9.38 34.42
N SER A 79 2.94 8.14 34.75
CA SER A 79 2.03 7.18 35.38
C SER A 79 1.53 7.60 36.77
N VAL A 80 2.15 8.61 37.40
CA VAL A 80 1.77 9.12 38.72
C VAL A 80 0.76 10.27 38.61
N GLN A 81 0.94 11.15 37.61
CA GLN A 81 0.15 12.35 37.43
C GLN A 81 -0.97 12.19 36.40
N ASP A 82 -0.75 11.39 35.41
CA ASP A 82 -1.67 11.25 34.29
C ASP A 82 -2.73 10.17 34.55
N LYS A 83 -4.00 10.58 34.50
CA LYS A 83 -5.12 9.65 34.53
C LYS A 83 -5.48 9.23 33.11
N ILE A 84 -5.80 7.97 32.94
CA ILE A 84 -6.06 7.38 31.63
C ILE A 84 -7.54 7.54 31.30
N CYS A 85 -7.84 7.91 30.04
CA CYS A 85 -9.19 7.92 29.52
C CYS A 85 -9.62 6.50 29.14
N THR A 86 -10.83 6.14 29.62
CA THR A 86 -11.49 4.87 29.29
C THR A 86 -12.85 5.07 28.62
N GLN A 87 -13.23 6.32 28.36
CA GLN A 87 -14.51 6.66 27.74
C GLN A 87 -14.39 6.77 26.22
N SER A 88 -15.49 6.54 25.52
CA SER A 88 -15.58 6.75 24.07
C SER A 88 -15.33 8.21 23.70
N PHE A 89 -14.61 8.44 22.61
CA PHE A 89 -14.17 9.75 22.17
C PHE A 89 -15.09 10.38 21.10
N GLU A 90 -16.38 10.24 21.19
CA GLU A 90 -17.29 10.84 20.20
C GLU A 90 -17.19 12.38 20.15
N ASP A 91 -16.72 13.03 21.24
CA ASP A 91 -16.65 14.49 21.38
C ASP A 91 -15.26 15.05 21.73
N ILE A 92 -14.18 14.27 21.59
CA ILE A 92 -12.88 14.69 22.10
C ILE A 92 -11.99 15.14 20.95
N SER A 93 -11.52 16.39 21.03
CA SER A 93 -10.48 16.89 20.14
C SER A 93 -9.17 16.15 20.39
N CYS A 94 -8.73 15.37 19.43
CA CYS A 94 -7.44 14.68 19.46
C CYS A 94 -6.27 15.68 19.30
N PHE A 95 -6.19 16.71 20.15
CA PHE A 95 -5.10 17.67 20.17
C PHE A 95 -4.18 17.41 21.37
N PRO A 96 -2.87 17.53 21.19
CA PRO A 96 -2.12 18.04 20.06
C PRO A 96 -1.30 16.97 19.32
N ILE A 97 -1.94 16.20 18.49
CA ILE A 97 -1.21 15.45 17.49
C ILE A 97 -1.00 16.38 16.30
N PRO A 98 0.14 16.29 15.57
CA PRO A 98 0.47 17.23 14.50
C PRO A 98 -0.73 17.57 13.63
N GLN A 99 -0.81 18.81 13.15
CA GLN A 99 -1.91 19.45 12.41
C GLN A 99 -2.58 18.65 11.27
N THR A 100 -2.17 17.39 11.08
CA THR A 100 -2.60 16.47 10.02
C THR A 100 -3.62 15.42 10.45
N LYS A 101 -3.96 15.31 11.76
CA LYS A 101 -4.91 14.25 12.17
C LYS A 101 -6.34 14.77 12.20
N THR A 102 -7.23 14.03 11.55
CA THR A 102 -8.61 14.41 11.28
C THR A 102 -9.63 13.82 12.26
N GLY A 103 -9.19 12.91 13.14
CA GLY A 103 -10.08 12.30 14.13
C GLY A 103 -9.40 11.20 14.94
N CYS A 104 -10.11 10.69 15.92
CA CYS A 104 -9.68 9.55 16.70
C CYS A 104 -10.87 8.72 17.19
N ASP A 105 -10.58 7.48 17.57
CA ASP A 105 -11.56 6.52 18.07
C ASP A 105 -10.92 5.69 19.19
N LEU A 106 -11.67 5.46 20.28
CA LEU A 106 -11.28 4.56 21.35
C LEU A 106 -12.24 3.39 21.41
N LYS A 107 -11.72 2.19 21.16
CA LYS A 107 -12.48 0.94 21.20
C LYS A 107 -12.05 0.10 22.38
N GLN A 108 -12.98 -0.23 23.25
CA GLN A 108 -12.79 -1.25 24.24
C GLN A 108 -12.92 -2.63 23.57
N ILE A 109 -11.91 -3.49 23.74
CA ILE A 109 -11.89 -4.86 23.20
C ILE A 109 -12.45 -5.83 24.23
N ASN A 110 -12.01 -5.67 25.46
CA ASN A 110 -12.47 -6.42 26.63
C ASN A 110 -12.38 -5.52 27.88
N THR A 111 -12.66 -6.06 29.05
CA THR A 111 -12.68 -5.30 30.31
C THR A 111 -11.38 -4.56 30.64
N GLN A 112 -10.25 -5.00 30.09
CA GLN A 112 -8.94 -4.46 30.39
C GLN A 112 -8.19 -3.96 29.16
N GLU A 113 -8.62 -4.30 27.94
CA GLU A 113 -7.87 -4.00 26.71
C GLU A 113 -8.61 -2.98 25.85
N TYR A 114 -7.85 -2.02 25.34
CA TYR A 114 -8.33 -0.89 24.58
C TYR A 114 -7.49 -0.70 23.32
N LYS A 115 -8.16 -0.31 22.23
CA LYS A 115 -7.50 0.19 21.00
C LYS A 115 -7.81 1.66 20.83
N PHE A 116 -6.78 2.45 20.74
CA PHE A 116 -6.87 3.84 20.36
C PHE A 116 -6.43 3.99 18.91
N ILE A 117 -7.30 4.57 18.07
CA ILE A 117 -7.07 4.76 16.64
C ILE A 117 -7.02 6.25 16.36
N ALA A 118 -5.94 6.73 15.77
CA ALA A 118 -5.81 8.11 15.32
C ALA A 118 -5.75 8.17 13.80
N TYR A 119 -6.66 8.94 13.21
CA TYR A 119 -6.78 9.13 11.77
C TYR A 119 -6.09 10.43 11.35
N GLY A 120 -5.06 10.32 10.53
CA GLY A 120 -4.40 11.46 9.89
C GLY A 120 -4.75 11.55 8.42
N THR A 121 -4.29 12.59 7.74
CA THR A 121 -4.47 12.76 6.30
C THR A 121 -3.75 11.71 5.47
N ASP A 122 -2.57 11.29 5.89
CA ASP A 122 -1.75 10.26 5.22
C ASP A 122 -1.57 8.98 6.05
N GLN A 123 -1.76 9.06 7.36
CA GLN A 123 -1.37 7.99 8.27
C GLN A 123 -2.47 7.67 9.27
N THR A 124 -2.75 6.39 9.47
CA THR A 124 -3.59 5.87 10.54
C THR A 124 -2.71 5.13 11.53
N GLU A 125 -2.80 5.51 12.81
CA GLU A 125 -2.09 4.87 13.91
C GLU A 125 -3.07 4.15 14.81
N THR A 126 -2.76 2.91 15.19
CA THR A 126 -3.54 2.15 16.16
C THR A 126 -2.63 1.74 17.31
N ASN A 127 -2.97 2.19 18.51
CA ASN A 127 -2.27 1.84 19.74
C ASN A 127 -3.13 0.84 20.51
N HIS A 128 -2.59 -0.32 20.82
CA HIS A 128 -3.23 -1.34 21.61
C HIS A 128 -2.57 -1.42 22.98
N TYR A 129 -3.36 -1.28 24.03
CA TYR A 129 -2.87 -1.27 25.40
C TYR A 129 -3.83 -2.00 26.35
N ARG A 130 -3.30 -2.41 27.48
CA ARG A 130 -4.03 -3.01 28.61
C ARG A 130 -3.98 -2.08 29.82
N LEU A 131 -5.08 -2.00 30.53
CA LEU A 131 -5.18 -1.36 31.82
C LEU A 131 -5.18 -2.40 32.93
N THR A 132 -4.15 -2.38 33.77
CA THR A 132 -4.03 -3.27 34.93
C THR A 132 -3.79 -2.41 36.15
N GLU A 133 -4.72 -2.43 37.12
CA GLU A 133 -4.62 -1.67 38.37
C GLU A 133 -4.32 -0.15 38.22
N GLY A 134 -4.88 0.45 37.16
CA GLY A 134 -4.64 1.86 36.84
C GLY A 134 -3.33 2.16 36.13
N ARG A 135 -2.56 1.11 35.76
CA ARG A 135 -1.34 1.24 34.96
C ARG A 135 -1.60 0.84 33.52
N ILE A 136 -0.99 1.58 32.60
CA ILE A 136 -0.99 1.23 31.17
C ILE A 136 0.15 0.26 30.87
N GLU A 137 -0.22 -0.85 30.23
CA GLU A 137 0.70 -1.78 29.62
C GLU A 137 0.54 -1.69 28.09
N PRO A 138 1.47 -1.05 27.36
CA PRO A 138 1.43 -1.05 25.90
C PRO A 138 1.64 -2.47 25.36
N LEU A 139 0.80 -2.89 24.43
CA LEU A 139 0.85 -4.23 23.84
C LEU A 139 1.41 -4.19 22.43
N SER A 140 0.86 -3.33 21.58
CA SER A 140 1.29 -3.21 20.20
C SER A 140 0.97 -1.85 19.62
N PHE A 141 1.70 -1.51 18.58
CA PHE A 141 1.50 -0.33 17.78
C PHE A 141 1.41 -0.73 16.30
N THR A 142 0.40 -0.23 15.63
CA THR A 142 0.21 -0.48 14.20
C THR A 142 0.07 0.85 13.50
N TRP A 143 0.78 1.03 12.40
CA TRP A 143 0.65 2.22 11.59
C TRP A 143 0.55 1.87 10.11
N ASP A 144 -0.27 2.64 9.42
CA ASP A 144 -0.51 2.52 8.00
C ASP A 144 -0.44 3.88 7.35
N SER A 145 0.20 3.98 6.20
CA SER A 145 0.38 5.23 5.48
C SER A 145 -0.01 5.05 4.03
N PHE A 146 -0.84 5.95 3.52
CA PHE A 146 -1.21 6.00 2.12
C PHE A 146 0.01 6.17 1.22
N SER A 147 0.91 7.09 1.57
CA SER A 147 2.14 7.35 0.82
C SER A 147 3.03 6.11 0.72
N ARG A 148 3.14 5.32 1.80
CA ARG A 148 3.90 4.06 1.80
C ARG A 148 3.27 3.04 0.85
N ARG A 149 1.95 2.87 0.90
CA ARG A 149 1.21 1.96 0.03
C ARG A 149 1.35 2.37 -1.43
N LEU A 150 1.21 3.66 -1.70
CA LEU A 150 1.35 4.23 -3.04
C LEU A 150 2.76 3.98 -3.60
N LEU A 151 3.80 4.29 -2.81
CA LEU A 151 5.19 4.07 -3.22
C LEU A 151 5.46 2.59 -3.50
N ALA A 152 5.03 1.68 -2.63
CA ALA A 152 5.18 0.25 -2.82
C ALA A 152 4.47 -0.23 -4.10
N GLY A 153 3.24 0.25 -4.35
CA GLY A 153 2.50 -0.05 -5.56
C GLY A 153 3.19 0.44 -6.83
N LEU A 154 3.73 1.67 -6.82
CA LEU A 154 4.49 2.23 -7.95
C LEU A 154 5.78 1.45 -8.22
N ILE A 155 6.51 1.07 -7.18
CA ILE A 155 7.72 0.24 -7.31
C ILE A 155 7.36 -1.12 -7.90
N ALA A 156 6.32 -1.79 -7.40
CA ALA A 156 5.88 -3.08 -7.90
C ALA A 156 5.44 -3.01 -9.37
N ALA A 157 4.69 -1.97 -9.75
CA ALA A 157 4.31 -1.71 -11.13
C ALA A 157 5.54 -1.50 -12.03
N GLY A 158 6.50 -0.68 -11.59
CA GLY A 158 7.75 -0.41 -12.32
C GLY A 158 8.59 -1.67 -12.53
N ILE A 159 8.79 -2.46 -11.49
CA ILE A 159 9.53 -3.74 -11.58
C ILE A 159 8.82 -4.70 -12.54
N THR A 160 7.50 -4.83 -12.44
CA THR A 160 6.72 -5.71 -13.32
C THR A 160 6.82 -5.28 -14.78
N LEU A 161 6.76 -3.96 -15.04
CA LEU A 161 6.93 -3.43 -16.39
C LEU A 161 8.31 -3.73 -16.94
N LEU A 162 9.38 -3.48 -16.16
CA LEU A 162 10.76 -3.76 -16.58
C LEU A 162 10.98 -5.24 -16.86
N LEU A 163 10.48 -6.13 -15.99
CA LEU A 163 10.60 -7.58 -16.18
C LEU A 163 9.85 -8.03 -17.44
N THR A 164 8.63 -7.54 -17.67
CA THR A 164 7.85 -7.92 -18.85
C THR A 164 8.45 -7.37 -20.15
N LEU A 165 9.09 -6.20 -20.13
CA LEU A 165 9.84 -5.66 -21.26
C LEU A 165 11.14 -6.43 -21.50
N ALA A 166 11.88 -6.78 -20.43
CA ALA A 166 13.10 -7.59 -20.54
C ALA A 166 12.81 -8.97 -21.17
N LEU A 167 11.69 -9.60 -20.78
CA LEU A 167 11.24 -10.86 -21.37
C LEU A 167 10.92 -10.71 -22.87
N LEU A 168 10.41 -9.56 -23.30
CA LEU A 168 10.13 -9.29 -24.72
C LEU A 168 11.42 -9.18 -25.53
N LEU A 169 12.45 -8.56 -24.95
CA LEU A 169 13.75 -8.34 -25.61
C LEU A 169 14.66 -9.57 -25.54
N HIS A 170 14.29 -10.60 -24.75
CA HIS A 170 15.13 -11.78 -24.60
C HIS A 170 15.21 -12.60 -25.91
N PRO A 171 16.40 -12.96 -26.39
CA PRO A 171 16.60 -13.59 -27.69
C PRO A 171 15.79 -14.87 -27.92
N ARG A 172 15.60 -15.68 -26.88
CA ARG A 172 14.79 -16.92 -26.94
C ARG A 172 13.30 -16.66 -27.22
N TRP A 173 12.78 -15.51 -26.84
CA TRP A 173 11.37 -15.15 -27.08
C TRP A 173 11.21 -14.37 -28.39
N GLY A 174 12.17 -13.52 -28.75
CA GLY A 174 12.26 -12.90 -30.06
C GLY A 174 12.31 -13.94 -31.17
N GLY A 175 13.12 -14.99 -31.01
CA GLY A 175 13.19 -16.09 -31.97
C GLY A 175 11.87 -16.84 -32.17
N ARG A 176 10.98 -16.90 -31.20
CA ARG A 176 9.62 -17.45 -31.38
C ARG A 176 8.73 -16.56 -32.24
N ILE A 177 8.84 -15.25 -32.10
CA ILE A 177 8.11 -14.28 -32.94
C ILE A 177 8.61 -14.32 -34.37
N ASP A 178 9.94 -14.39 -34.57
CA ASP A 178 10.56 -14.49 -35.86
C ASP A 178 10.19 -15.81 -36.55
N ASN A 179 10.20 -16.93 -35.84
CA ASN A 179 9.79 -18.24 -36.37
C ASN A 179 8.30 -18.27 -36.73
N TRP A 180 7.43 -17.63 -35.93
CA TRP A 180 6.02 -17.50 -36.26
C TRP A 180 5.78 -16.63 -37.49
N ALA A 181 6.49 -15.51 -37.59
CA ALA A 181 6.41 -14.63 -38.76
C ALA A 181 6.94 -15.33 -40.03
N ALA A 182 8.05 -16.09 -39.91
CA ALA A 182 8.59 -16.89 -40.99
C ALA A 182 7.64 -18.01 -41.45
N ALA A 183 7.02 -18.73 -40.50
CA ALA A 183 6.04 -19.78 -40.80
C ALA A 183 4.78 -19.21 -41.48
N LYS A 184 4.32 -18.02 -41.06
CA LYS A 184 3.18 -17.35 -41.70
C LYS A 184 3.52 -16.88 -43.12
N LYS A 185 4.74 -16.39 -43.33
CA LYS A 185 5.25 -15.99 -44.66
C LYS A 185 5.37 -17.19 -45.58
N ALA A 186 5.84 -18.32 -45.08
CA ALA A 186 5.92 -19.57 -45.85
C ALA A 186 4.53 -20.09 -46.26
N LYS A 187 3.54 -20.05 -45.36
CA LYS A 187 2.15 -20.43 -45.68
C LYS A 187 1.53 -19.54 -46.77
N MET A 188 1.77 -18.22 -46.70
CA MET A 188 1.26 -17.30 -47.73
C MET A 188 1.92 -17.51 -49.08
N ALA A 189 3.22 -17.88 -49.11
CA ALA A 189 3.94 -18.20 -50.36
C ALA A 189 3.49 -19.52 -50.97
N ALA A 190 3.10 -20.51 -50.17
CA ALA A 190 2.56 -21.79 -50.66
C ALA A 190 1.18 -21.64 -51.29
N GLN A 191 0.30 -20.79 -50.76
CA GLN A 191 -1.06 -20.50 -51.27
C GLN A 191 -1.04 -19.73 -52.61
N HIS A 192 0.11 -19.30 -53.08
CA HIS A 192 0.25 -18.52 -54.31
C HIS A 192 0.81 -19.35 -55.47
N LYS A 193 1.11 -20.64 -55.25
CA LYS A 193 1.63 -21.56 -56.25
C LYS A 193 0.58 -22.47 -56.88
N ASP A 194 -0.63 -22.46 -56.30
CA ASP A 194 -1.83 -23.08 -56.85
C ASP A 194 -2.74 -22.01 -57.48
#